data_12fee3cf150bc1c252408d4f9e30974e
#
_entry.id   12fee3cf150bc1c252408d4f9e30974e
#
_cell.length_a   1.000
_cell.length_b   1.000
_cell.length_c   1.000
_cell.angle_alpha   90.00
_cell.angle_beta   90.00
_cell.angle_gamma   90.00
#
_symmetry.space_group_name_H-M   'P 1'
#
loop_
_entity.id
_entity.type
_entity.pdbx_description
1 polymer ?
#
loop_
_entity_poly.entity_id
_entity_poly.type
_entity_poly.pdbx_seq_one_letter_code
_entity_poly.pdbx_strand_id
1 'polypeptide(L)'
;GAEYTITAAEDIYTQDRQTDNYGQRTLWYAKGDVIAVVTTGDGNADISAFAPARTKATYDFLSVIHDGTIGEVSVTLPLGSYHIEETKPPYGYVGTADSYDVTFAWDNQLNDVVMAVSIAKYDGAASAQRFEVVRSKDADDDFIEQQTLKFYNERERAKVGVYKVDRETGKYLAGAVFNLYTADDIYSADGKLLFVAGELVATSPESNADGYTYFDCDIPIRGEYYGSSTHKDATTNSGNYIVKEIRAPLGYYVNEKPMEVTFTYDGEALMVLDNTCANKPTEMFVSKRDFTNDEELPGATLVIKDMDGSIVTTWVSTDE
;
A
#
# COMPACT_ATOMS: atom_id res chain seq x y z
N GLY A 1 12.57 -1.02 -5.64
CA GLY A 1 12.61 -2.10 -4.66
C GLY A 1 11.74 -3.30 -5.01
N ALA A 2 11.18 -3.41 -6.23
CA ALA A 2 10.54 -4.63 -6.71
C ALA A 2 11.60 -5.70 -7.00
N GLU A 3 11.32 -6.95 -6.63
CA GLU A 3 12.20 -8.08 -6.89
C GLU A 3 11.61 -8.97 -7.99
N TYR A 4 12.43 -9.35 -8.95
CA TYR A 4 12.05 -10.23 -10.05
C TYR A 4 12.95 -11.46 -10.07
N THR A 5 12.33 -12.62 -10.25
CA THR A 5 13.05 -13.89 -10.46
C THR A 5 13.11 -14.20 -11.95
N ILE A 6 14.31 -14.52 -12.42
CA ILE A 6 14.57 -14.93 -13.80
C ILE A 6 14.92 -16.41 -13.78
N THR A 7 14.12 -17.22 -14.45
CA THR A 7 14.23 -18.67 -14.49
C THR A 7 14.50 -19.16 -15.92
N ALA A 8 15.34 -20.16 -16.09
CA ALA A 8 15.56 -20.78 -17.39
C ALA A 8 14.29 -21.51 -17.87
N ALA A 9 13.71 -21.09 -18.99
CA ALA A 9 12.55 -21.73 -19.60
C ALA A 9 12.92 -22.98 -20.41
N GLU A 10 14.20 -23.13 -20.74
CA GLU A 10 14.80 -24.28 -21.44
C GLU A 10 16.21 -24.58 -20.92
N ASP A 11 16.81 -25.67 -21.37
CA ASP A 11 18.23 -25.95 -21.10
C ASP A 11 19.11 -24.95 -21.86
N ILE A 12 19.95 -24.19 -21.14
CA ILE A 12 20.83 -23.17 -21.71
C ILE A 12 22.27 -23.68 -21.74
N TYR A 13 22.85 -23.71 -22.91
CA TYR A 13 24.18 -24.24 -23.17
C TYR A 13 25.18 -23.12 -23.45
N THR A 14 26.48 -23.47 -23.40
CA THR A 14 27.57 -22.53 -23.70
C THR A 14 27.38 -21.87 -25.05
N GLN A 15 27.61 -20.56 -25.13
CA GLN A 15 27.48 -19.79 -26.34
C GLN A 15 28.78 -19.79 -27.18
N ASP A 16 29.92 -20.01 -26.54
CA ASP A 16 31.27 -20.00 -27.13
C ASP A 16 31.63 -21.27 -27.94
N ARG A 17 30.65 -22.14 -28.14
CA ARG A 17 30.83 -23.45 -28.81
C ARG A 17 31.82 -24.38 -28.15
N GLN A 18 32.22 -24.10 -26.92
CA GLN A 18 33.02 -25.07 -26.16
C GLN A 18 32.22 -26.34 -25.97
N THR A 19 32.86 -27.43 -26.29
CA THR A 19 32.30 -28.77 -26.16
C THR A 19 33.09 -29.54 -25.13
N ASP A 20 32.45 -30.51 -24.48
CA ASP A 20 33.12 -31.50 -23.67
C ASP A 20 34.00 -32.43 -24.54
N ASN A 21 34.70 -33.41 -23.92
CA ASN A 21 35.56 -34.38 -24.61
C ASN A 21 34.80 -35.26 -25.61
N TYR A 22 33.47 -35.21 -25.63
CA TYR A 22 32.59 -35.98 -26.52
C TYR A 22 31.93 -35.10 -27.59
N GLY A 23 32.31 -33.83 -27.69
CA GLY A 23 31.76 -32.89 -28.67
C GLY A 23 30.37 -32.32 -28.29
N GLN A 24 29.94 -32.48 -27.04
CA GLN A 24 28.67 -31.94 -26.57
C GLN A 24 28.88 -30.56 -25.91
N ARG A 25 27.91 -29.64 -26.12
CA ARG A 25 27.92 -28.35 -25.44
C ARG A 25 27.78 -28.52 -23.93
N THR A 26 28.47 -27.70 -23.17
CA THR A 26 28.34 -27.69 -21.73
C THR A 26 27.01 -27.03 -21.33
N LEU A 27 26.21 -27.72 -20.55
CA LEU A 27 25.00 -27.20 -19.97
C LEU A 27 25.35 -26.17 -18.89
N TRP A 28 24.86 -24.93 -19.06
CA TRP A 28 25.02 -23.89 -18.04
C TRP A 28 23.89 -23.89 -17.05
N TYR A 29 22.66 -23.86 -17.55
CA TYR A 29 21.45 -23.86 -16.74
C TYR A 29 20.48 -24.91 -17.25
N ALA A 30 19.98 -25.74 -16.38
CA ALA A 30 18.89 -26.62 -16.72
C ALA A 30 17.56 -25.88 -16.72
N LYS A 31 16.62 -26.34 -17.50
CA LYS A 31 15.25 -25.82 -17.43
C LYS A 31 14.73 -25.82 -16.00
N GLY A 32 14.18 -24.68 -15.55
CA GLY A 32 13.68 -24.47 -14.20
C GLY A 32 14.73 -23.96 -13.20
N ASP A 33 16.01 -23.87 -13.58
CA ASP A 33 17.00 -23.23 -12.71
C ASP A 33 16.71 -21.74 -12.57
N VAL A 34 16.76 -21.21 -11.34
CA VAL A 34 16.78 -19.78 -11.10
C VAL A 34 18.14 -19.24 -11.53
N ILE A 35 18.14 -18.32 -12.48
CA ILE A 35 19.35 -17.73 -13.05
C ILE A 35 19.73 -16.48 -12.29
N ALA A 36 18.77 -15.63 -12.02
CA ALA A 36 18.95 -14.38 -11.31
C ALA A 36 17.70 -14.01 -10.52
N VAL A 37 17.91 -13.28 -9.43
CA VAL A 37 16.90 -12.51 -8.72
C VAL A 37 17.37 -11.07 -8.73
N VAL A 38 16.64 -10.16 -9.32
CA VAL A 38 17.05 -8.77 -9.52
C VAL A 38 16.09 -7.83 -8.84
N THR A 39 16.60 -6.72 -8.31
CA THR A 39 15.79 -5.73 -7.59
C THR A 39 15.87 -4.38 -8.29
N THR A 40 14.72 -3.76 -8.55
CA THR A 40 14.67 -2.42 -9.13
C THR A 40 15.22 -1.37 -8.16
N GLY A 41 15.81 -0.29 -8.71
CA GLY A 41 16.32 0.85 -7.95
C GLY A 41 15.25 1.51 -7.09
N ASP A 42 15.68 2.02 -5.94
CA ASP A 42 14.87 2.80 -5.01
C ASP A 42 15.34 4.26 -4.90
N GLY A 43 16.22 4.69 -5.81
CA GLY A 43 16.85 6.02 -5.79
C GLY A 43 18.15 6.08 -5.01
N ASN A 44 18.63 4.96 -4.45
CA ASN A 44 19.94 4.88 -3.80
C ASN A 44 20.97 4.23 -4.72
N ALA A 45 22.07 4.91 -4.98
CA ALA A 45 23.16 4.41 -5.84
C ALA A 45 23.85 3.13 -5.32
N ASP A 46 23.62 2.77 -4.06
CA ASP A 46 24.30 1.66 -3.38
C ASP A 46 23.48 0.39 -3.28
N ILE A 47 22.41 0.24 -4.03
CA ILE A 47 21.71 -1.04 -4.05
C ILE A 47 22.64 -2.05 -4.70
N SER A 48 23.11 -2.96 -3.89
CA SER A 48 24.09 -3.95 -4.32
C SER A 48 23.53 -4.75 -5.49
N ALA A 49 24.33 -4.78 -6.56
CA ALA A 49 24.12 -5.64 -7.68
C ALA A 49 23.89 -7.08 -7.18
N PHE A 50 22.91 -7.69 -7.72
CA PHE A 50 22.53 -9.04 -7.44
C PHE A 50 23.62 -10.02 -7.92
N ALA A 51 23.96 -10.99 -7.12
CA ALA A 51 24.79 -12.12 -7.55
C ALA A 51 23.90 -13.20 -8.19
N PRO A 52 24.22 -13.71 -9.37
CA PRO A 52 23.42 -14.76 -9.98
C PRO A 52 23.34 -15.99 -9.07
N ALA A 53 22.19 -16.62 -9.02
CA ALA A 53 21.96 -17.79 -8.16
C ALA A 53 22.85 -18.98 -8.55
N ARG A 54 23.31 -19.01 -9.81
CA ARG A 54 24.15 -20.10 -10.32
C ARG A 54 25.05 -19.60 -11.45
N THR A 55 26.36 -19.56 -11.21
CA THR A 55 27.36 -19.35 -12.26
C THR A 55 28.27 -20.56 -12.35
N LYS A 56 28.66 -20.99 -13.55
CA LYS A 56 29.80 -21.86 -13.70
C LYS A 56 31.07 -21.03 -13.70
N ALA A 57 32.08 -21.52 -12.98
CA ALA A 57 33.26 -20.82 -12.49
C ALA A 57 34.16 -20.12 -13.53
N THR A 58 33.87 -20.20 -14.81
CA THR A 58 34.69 -19.63 -15.89
C THR A 58 34.00 -18.55 -16.72
N TYR A 59 32.71 -18.31 -16.53
CA TYR A 59 31.95 -17.37 -17.34
C TYR A 59 30.97 -16.62 -16.44
N ASP A 60 31.35 -15.44 -16.09
CA ASP A 60 30.50 -14.50 -15.36
C ASP A 60 29.70 -13.67 -16.37
N PHE A 61 28.69 -14.31 -17.01
CA PHE A 61 27.87 -13.66 -18.02
C PHE A 61 26.74 -12.84 -17.43
N LEU A 62 26.50 -12.97 -16.14
CA LEU A 62 25.42 -12.27 -15.49
C LEU A 62 26.00 -11.12 -14.70
N SER A 63 26.04 -9.96 -15.32
CA SER A 63 26.19 -8.70 -14.62
C SER A 63 24.82 -8.11 -14.41
N VAL A 64 24.44 -7.88 -13.17
CA VAL A 64 23.32 -7.01 -12.83
C VAL A 64 23.90 -5.63 -12.67
N ILE A 65 23.52 -4.72 -13.55
CA ILE A 65 23.90 -3.32 -13.44
C ILE A 65 22.76 -2.61 -12.74
N HIS A 66 23.04 -2.09 -11.57
CA HIS A 66 22.11 -1.29 -10.80
C HIS A 66 22.65 0.12 -10.75
N ASP A 67 22.01 1.04 -11.44
CA ASP A 67 22.43 2.44 -11.54
C ASP A 67 21.73 3.36 -10.51
N GLY A 68 20.91 2.79 -9.63
CA GLY A 68 20.13 3.55 -8.66
C GLY A 68 18.88 4.22 -9.22
N THR A 69 18.55 3.99 -10.49
CA THR A 69 17.34 4.55 -11.10
C THR A 69 16.10 3.91 -10.48
N ILE A 70 15.18 4.76 -10.02
CA ILE A 70 13.93 4.29 -9.37
C ILE A 70 13.11 3.46 -10.35
N GLY A 71 12.75 2.25 -9.92
CA GLY A 71 11.88 1.36 -10.68
C GLY A 71 12.55 0.60 -11.82
N GLU A 72 13.87 0.74 -12.01
CA GLU A 72 14.60 0.08 -13.09
C GLU A 72 15.68 -0.87 -12.58
N VAL A 73 15.97 -1.91 -13.35
CA VAL A 73 17.11 -2.80 -13.20
C VAL A 73 17.48 -3.40 -14.55
N SER A 74 18.76 -3.47 -14.83
CA SER A 74 19.30 -4.09 -16.04
C SER A 74 19.96 -5.43 -15.73
N VAL A 75 19.81 -6.40 -16.62
CA VAL A 75 20.46 -7.72 -16.53
C VAL A 75 20.94 -8.15 -17.89
N THR A 76 22.15 -8.71 -17.95
CA THR A 76 22.69 -9.35 -19.16
C THR A 76 22.48 -10.85 -19.06
N LEU A 77 21.85 -11.43 -20.09
CA LEU A 77 21.53 -12.86 -20.15
C LEU A 77 22.17 -13.52 -21.38
N PRO A 78 22.62 -14.79 -21.29
CA PRO A 78 23.00 -15.57 -22.46
C PRO A 78 21.87 -15.75 -23.46
N LEU A 79 22.16 -16.19 -24.69
CA LEU A 79 21.12 -16.61 -25.62
C LEU A 79 20.35 -17.80 -25.04
N GLY A 80 19.03 -17.75 -25.11
CA GLY A 80 18.14 -18.78 -24.56
C GLY A 80 16.78 -18.23 -24.23
N SER A 81 15.95 -19.05 -23.61
CA SER A 81 14.58 -18.69 -23.22
C SER A 81 14.45 -18.61 -21.69
N TYR A 82 13.78 -17.59 -21.22
CA TYR A 82 13.65 -17.23 -19.82
C TYR A 82 12.21 -16.96 -19.46
N HIS A 83 11.87 -17.30 -18.22
CA HIS A 83 10.65 -16.86 -17.55
C HIS A 83 11.00 -15.80 -16.52
N ILE A 84 10.28 -14.67 -16.52
CA ILE A 84 10.51 -13.53 -15.62
C ILE A 84 9.21 -13.20 -14.92
N GLU A 85 9.23 -13.23 -13.60
CA GLU A 85 8.08 -12.92 -12.74
C GLU A 85 8.49 -12.03 -11.56
N GLU A 86 7.55 -11.22 -11.08
CA GLU A 86 7.74 -10.48 -9.84
C GLU A 86 7.58 -11.42 -8.66
N THR A 87 8.61 -11.51 -7.81
CA THR A 87 8.59 -12.33 -6.58
C THR A 87 8.38 -11.52 -5.33
N LYS A 88 8.62 -10.21 -5.40
CA LYS A 88 8.34 -9.29 -4.30
C LYS A 88 7.96 -7.92 -4.85
N PRO A 89 6.80 -7.39 -4.48
CA PRO A 89 6.39 -6.06 -4.92
C PRO A 89 7.23 -4.96 -4.25
N PRO A 90 7.25 -3.77 -4.84
CA PRO A 90 7.78 -2.60 -4.17
C PRO A 90 6.98 -2.33 -2.90
N TYR A 91 7.64 -1.73 -1.94
CA TYR A 91 7.01 -1.38 -0.68
C TYR A 91 5.77 -0.47 -0.86
N GLY A 92 4.65 -0.82 -0.24
CA GLY A 92 3.38 -0.10 -0.37
C GLY A 92 2.58 -0.45 -1.63
N TYR A 93 2.95 -1.53 -2.30
CA TYR A 93 2.24 -2.06 -3.46
C TYR A 93 1.90 -3.54 -3.29
N VAL A 94 0.84 -3.97 -3.95
CA VAL A 94 0.44 -5.37 -4.06
C VAL A 94 1.22 -6.02 -5.19
N GLY A 95 1.67 -7.26 -4.98
CA GLY A 95 2.37 -8.03 -6.01
C GLY A 95 1.51 -8.23 -7.25
N THR A 96 2.15 -8.20 -8.40
CA THR A 96 1.48 -8.54 -9.66
C THR A 96 1.68 -10.02 -9.99
N ALA A 97 0.67 -10.61 -10.61
CA ALA A 97 0.80 -11.94 -11.21
C ALA A 97 1.32 -11.90 -12.66
N ASP A 98 1.70 -10.72 -13.14
CA ASP A 98 2.27 -10.57 -14.48
C ASP A 98 3.59 -11.36 -14.59
N SER A 99 3.77 -12.06 -15.69
CA SER A 99 5.03 -12.73 -16.02
C SER A 99 5.27 -12.74 -17.52
N TYR A 100 6.53 -12.83 -17.91
CA TYR A 100 6.93 -12.78 -19.30
C TYR A 100 7.83 -13.98 -19.64
N ASP A 101 7.63 -14.54 -20.84
CA ASP A 101 8.59 -15.43 -21.46
C ASP A 101 9.40 -14.63 -22.50
N VAL A 102 10.71 -14.65 -22.34
CA VAL A 102 11.65 -13.89 -23.17
C VAL A 102 12.62 -14.84 -23.81
N THR A 103 12.79 -14.77 -25.13
CA THR A 103 13.75 -15.58 -25.86
C THR A 103 14.76 -14.68 -26.58
N PHE A 104 16.02 -14.87 -26.31
CA PHE A 104 17.14 -14.30 -27.04
C PHE A 104 17.70 -15.35 -28.00
N ALA A 105 17.69 -15.07 -29.30
CA ALA A 105 18.19 -15.96 -30.31
C ALA A 105 19.04 -15.22 -31.35
N TRP A 106 20.02 -15.89 -31.95
CA TRP A 106 20.78 -15.36 -33.04
C TRP A 106 20.01 -15.52 -34.36
N ASP A 107 19.77 -14.43 -35.08
CA ASP A 107 19.19 -14.42 -36.39
C ASP A 107 20.29 -14.34 -37.48
N ASN A 108 20.46 -15.40 -38.28
CA ASN A 108 21.48 -15.45 -39.34
C ASN A 108 21.17 -14.54 -40.54
N GLN A 109 19.92 -14.11 -40.70
CA GLN A 109 19.54 -13.20 -41.78
C GLN A 109 19.85 -11.75 -41.42
N LEU A 110 19.57 -11.38 -40.17
CA LEU A 110 19.87 -10.07 -39.65
C LEU A 110 21.34 -9.96 -39.20
N ASN A 111 22.00 -11.08 -38.97
CA ASN A 111 23.35 -11.19 -38.39
C ASN A 111 23.42 -10.46 -37.06
N ASP A 112 22.40 -10.69 -36.21
CA ASP A 112 22.20 -10.02 -34.93
C ASP A 112 21.42 -10.87 -33.95
N VAL A 113 21.37 -10.46 -32.68
CA VAL A 113 20.54 -11.07 -31.67
C VAL A 113 19.12 -10.49 -31.76
N VAL A 114 18.15 -11.38 -31.85
CA VAL A 114 16.73 -10.99 -31.79
C VAL A 114 16.13 -11.41 -30.45
N MET A 115 15.27 -10.56 -29.92
CA MET A 115 14.51 -10.84 -28.73
C MET A 115 13.03 -11.01 -29.07
N ALA A 116 12.45 -12.10 -28.62
CA ALA A 116 11.02 -12.33 -28.66
C ALA A 116 10.47 -12.30 -27.23
N VAL A 117 9.40 -11.55 -27.03
CA VAL A 117 8.71 -11.45 -25.73
C VAL A 117 7.29 -11.91 -25.91
N SER A 118 6.84 -12.78 -25.02
CA SER A 118 5.44 -13.13 -24.85
C SER A 118 5.00 -12.92 -23.41
N ILE A 119 3.76 -12.52 -23.21
CA ILE A 119 3.16 -12.39 -21.90
C ILE A 119 2.72 -13.79 -21.48
N ALA A 120 3.38 -14.38 -20.48
CA ALA A 120 3.07 -15.73 -20.01
C ALA A 120 1.84 -15.71 -19.10
N LYS A 121 1.73 -14.70 -18.23
CA LYS A 121 0.56 -14.46 -17.40
C LYS A 121 0.28 -12.97 -17.32
N TYR A 122 -0.99 -12.64 -17.19
CA TYR A 122 -1.47 -11.27 -17.22
C TYR A 122 -2.47 -11.04 -16.11
N ASP A 123 -2.22 -9.99 -15.33
CA ASP A 123 -3.12 -9.50 -14.30
C ASP A 123 -3.23 -7.97 -14.45
N GLY A 124 -4.44 -7.43 -14.62
CA GLY A 124 -4.67 -5.99 -14.64
C GLY A 124 -5.08 -5.37 -15.98
N ALA A 125 -4.85 -4.05 -16.15
CA ALA A 125 -5.44 -3.25 -17.21
C ALA A 125 -4.94 -3.64 -18.62
N ALA A 126 -5.85 -4.10 -19.45
CA ALA A 126 -5.56 -4.54 -20.84
C ALA A 126 -4.93 -3.45 -21.75
N SER A 127 -5.04 -2.18 -21.37
CA SER A 127 -4.54 -1.03 -22.13
C SER A 127 -3.10 -0.63 -21.79
N ALA A 128 -2.47 -1.26 -20.78
CA ALA A 128 -1.10 -0.91 -20.41
C ALA A 128 -0.09 -1.42 -21.42
N GLN A 129 0.85 -0.58 -21.80
CA GLN A 129 1.99 -0.99 -22.64
C GLN A 129 2.94 -1.83 -21.79
N ARG A 130 3.04 -3.13 -22.10
CA ARG A 130 3.77 -4.11 -21.31
C ARG A 130 5.26 -4.19 -21.62
N PHE A 131 5.68 -3.77 -22.78
CA PHE A 131 7.10 -3.70 -23.14
C PHE A 131 7.36 -2.54 -24.08
N GLU A 132 8.59 -2.06 -24.07
CA GLU A 132 9.08 -0.98 -24.91
C GLU A 132 10.43 -1.37 -25.50
N VAL A 133 10.63 -1.04 -26.77
CA VAL A 133 11.88 -1.23 -27.47
C VAL A 133 12.47 0.14 -27.78
N VAL A 134 13.66 0.40 -27.25
CA VAL A 134 14.40 1.63 -27.50
C VAL A 134 15.67 1.28 -28.28
N ARG A 135 15.84 1.88 -29.44
CA ARG A 135 17.08 1.80 -30.21
C ARG A 135 17.89 3.04 -29.97
N SER A 136 19.09 2.87 -29.51
CA SER A 136 20.06 3.94 -29.27
C SER A 136 21.40 3.60 -29.90
N LYS A 137 22.30 4.56 -29.93
CA LYS A 137 23.71 4.34 -30.27
C LYS A 137 24.52 4.51 -29.00
N ASP A 138 25.50 3.64 -28.80
CA ASP A 138 26.47 3.79 -27.72
C ASP A 138 27.57 4.83 -28.06
N ALA A 139 28.56 4.94 -27.19
CA ALA A 139 29.66 5.88 -27.36
C ALA A 139 30.58 5.56 -28.55
N ASP A 140 30.51 4.33 -29.05
CA ASP A 140 31.28 3.84 -30.17
C ASP A 140 30.48 3.85 -31.51
N ASP A 141 29.29 4.48 -31.52
CA ASP A 141 28.35 4.61 -32.62
C ASP A 141 27.70 3.27 -33.05
N ASP A 142 27.83 2.24 -32.21
CA ASP A 142 27.17 0.96 -32.41
C ASP A 142 25.69 1.01 -32.00
N PHE A 143 24.83 0.32 -32.72
CA PHE A 143 23.41 0.25 -32.38
C PHE A 143 23.17 -0.66 -31.18
N ILE A 144 22.49 -0.12 -30.18
CA ILE A 144 22.00 -0.87 -29.04
C ILE A 144 20.46 -0.90 -29.13
N GLU A 145 19.90 -2.09 -29.05
CA GLU A 145 18.46 -2.28 -28.85
C GLU A 145 18.21 -2.68 -27.40
N GLN A 146 17.62 -1.76 -26.65
CA GLN A 146 17.21 -2.00 -25.28
C GLN A 146 15.73 -2.31 -25.25
N GLN A 147 15.36 -3.41 -24.64
CA GLN A 147 13.97 -3.79 -24.43
C GLN A 147 13.63 -3.76 -22.95
N THR A 148 12.60 -3.00 -22.61
CA THR A 148 12.13 -2.84 -21.25
C THR A 148 10.82 -3.57 -21.07
N LEU A 149 10.77 -4.51 -20.11
CA LEU A 149 9.55 -5.15 -19.64
C LEU A 149 8.92 -4.27 -18.58
N LYS A 150 7.62 -4.05 -18.67
CA LYS A 150 6.88 -3.20 -17.73
C LYS A 150 5.94 -4.05 -16.88
N PHE A 151 6.20 -4.04 -15.58
CA PHE A 151 5.31 -4.62 -14.57
C PHE A 151 4.53 -3.50 -13.91
N TYR A 152 3.26 -3.76 -13.63
CA TYR A 152 2.37 -2.78 -13.01
C TYR A 152 1.83 -3.34 -11.69
N ASN A 153 2.09 -2.63 -10.61
CA ASN A 153 1.58 -2.97 -9.31
C ASN A 153 0.45 -2.03 -8.91
N GLU A 154 -0.56 -2.58 -8.27
CA GLU A 154 -1.60 -1.81 -7.63
C GLU A 154 -1.07 -1.26 -6.30
N ARG A 155 -1.29 0.04 -6.04
CA ARG A 155 -0.88 0.63 -4.77
C ARG A 155 -1.79 0.12 -3.66
N GLU A 156 -1.22 -0.27 -2.55
CA GLU A 156 -1.95 -0.62 -1.35
C GLU A 156 -2.68 0.62 -0.80
N ARG A 157 -3.94 0.43 -0.42
CA ARG A 157 -4.82 1.50 0.06
C ARG A 157 -5.46 1.08 1.36
N ALA A 158 -5.87 2.07 2.14
CA ALA A 158 -6.57 1.83 3.38
C ALA A 158 -7.91 2.57 3.41
N LYS A 159 -8.85 2.04 4.16
CA LYS A 159 -10.14 2.63 4.44
C LYS A 159 -10.39 2.63 5.94
N VAL A 160 -10.76 3.78 6.48
CA VAL A 160 -11.14 3.91 7.89
C VAL A 160 -12.64 4.06 8.00
N GLY A 161 -13.27 3.13 8.70
CA GLY A 161 -14.67 3.20 9.09
C GLY A 161 -14.84 3.55 10.56
N VAL A 162 -15.98 4.14 10.91
CA VAL A 162 -16.35 4.45 12.30
C VAL A 162 -17.80 4.06 12.53
N TYR A 163 -18.01 3.20 13.54
CA TYR A 163 -19.32 2.94 14.12
C TYR A 163 -19.58 3.90 15.27
N LYS A 164 -20.66 4.64 15.17
CA LYS A 164 -21.12 5.56 16.20
C LYS A 164 -22.18 4.92 17.07
N VAL A 165 -21.93 4.88 18.37
CA VAL A 165 -22.83 4.25 19.32
C VAL A 165 -23.11 5.13 20.54
N ASP A 166 -24.24 4.89 21.16
CA ASP A 166 -24.58 5.39 22.49
C ASP A 166 -23.77 4.61 23.54
N ARG A 167 -23.11 5.32 24.45
CA ARG A 167 -22.22 4.72 25.45
C ARG A 167 -22.95 3.84 26.44
N GLU A 168 -24.20 4.18 26.75
CA GLU A 168 -24.97 3.50 27.80
C GLU A 168 -25.75 2.31 27.26
N THR A 169 -26.31 2.45 26.08
CA THR A 169 -27.22 1.45 25.49
C THR A 169 -26.57 0.61 24.40
N GLY A 170 -25.45 1.06 23.84
CA GLY A 170 -24.80 0.45 22.67
C GLY A 170 -25.57 0.62 21.36
N LYS A 171 -26.65 1.40 21.33
CA LYS A 171 -27.42 1.63 20.10
C LYS A 171 -26.64 2.47 19.12
N TYR A 172 -26.81 2.17 17.85
CA TYR A 172 -26.23 2.94 16.75
C TYR A 172 -26.82 4.35 16.64
N LEU A 173 -25.98 5.33 16.31
CA LEU A 173 -26.34 6.74 16.26
C LEU A 173 -25.99 7.36 14.90
N ALA A 174 -26.98 7.98 14.26
CA ALA A 174 -26.79 8.74 13.03
C ALA A 174 -26.39 10.20 13.31
N GLY A 175 -25.71 10.85 12.35
CA GLY A 175 -25.44 12.28 12.34
C GLY A 175 -24.11 12.72 12.92
N ALA A 176 -23.23 11.79 13.34
CA ALA A 176 -21.86 12.11 13.72
C ALA A 176 -20.98 12.38 12.52
N VAL A 177 -19.99 13.28 12.67
CA VAL A 177 -18.97 13.58 11.65
C VAL A 177 -17.59 13.54 12.29
N PHE A 178 -16.62 13.00 11.54
CA PHE A 178 -15.25 12.82 11.98
C PHE A 178 -14.26 13.46 11.01
N ASN A 179 -13.13 13.89 11.55
CA ASN A 179 -11.94 14.25 10.77
C ASN A 179 -10.86 13.18 10.94
N LEU A 180 -10.16 12.89 9.85
CA LEU A 180 -8.96 12.05 9.82
C LEU A 180 -7.73 12.96 9.67
N TYR A 181 -6.78 12.82 10.58
CA TYR A 181 -5.51 13.53 10.59
C TYR A 181 -4.36 12.54 10.52
N THR A 182 -3.24 12.95 9.95
CA THR A 182 -1.98 12.20 10.09
C THR A 182 -1.43 12.35 11.50
N ALA A 183 -0.89 11.26 12.06
CA ALA A 183 -0.13 11.33 13.32
C ALA A 183 1.36 11.59 13.05
N ASP A 184 1.87 11.08 11.92
CA ASP A 184 3.24 11.20 11.46
C ASP A 184 3.29 11.80 10.05
N ASP A 185 4.49 12.13 9.57
CA ASP A 185 4.72 12.45 8.17
C ASP A 185 4.44 11.21 7.30
N ILE A 186 3.66 11.38 6.25
CA ILE A 186 3.26 10.29 5.35
C ILE A 186 3.92 10.44 3.99
N TYR A 187 4.59 9.40 3.54
CA TYR A 187 5.33 9.37 2.29
C TYR A 187 4.72 8.37 1.30
N SER A 188 4.87 8.66 0.00
CA SER A 188 4.64 7.69 -1.06
C SER A 188 5.80 6.67 -1.11
N ALA A 189 5.60 5.56 -1.85
CA ALA A 189 6.62 4.52 -1.97
C ALA A 189 7.94 5.02 -2.59
N ASP A 190 7.89 6.03 -3.45
CA ASP A 190 9.05 6.71 -4.06
C ASP A 190 9.66 7.81 -3.17
N GLY A 191 9.21 7.93 -1.92
CA GLY A 191 9.76 8.84 -0.92
C GLY A 191 9.30 10.28 -1.01
N LYS A 192 8.27 10.57 -1.79
CA LYS A 192 7.67 11.90 -1.83
C LYS A 192 6.80 12.12 -0.59
N LEU A 193 7.02 13.20 0.14
CA LEU A 193 6.16 13.61 1.24
C LEU A 193 4.76 13.95 0.70
N LEU A 194 3.74 13.26 1.22
CA LEU A 194 2.33 13.44 0.86
C LEU A 194 1.60 14.33 1.88
N PHE A 195 1.83 14.07 3.18
CA PHE A 195 1.23 14.81 4.28
C PHE A 195 2.25 15.02 5.39
N VAL A 196 2.20 16.15 6.06
CA VAL A 196 2.96 16.39 7.30
C VAL A 196 2.16 15.92 8.52
N ALA A 197 2.85 15.62 9.61
CA ALA A 197 2.20 15.23 10.86
C ALA A 197 1.18 16.27 11.33
N GLY A 198 -0.01 15.80 11.70
CA GLY A 198 -1.12 16.65 12.15
C GLY A 198 -1.97 17.27 11.02
N GLU A 199 -1.69 16.98 9.77
CA GLU A 199 -2.44 17.48 8.63
C GLU A 199 -3.80 16.79 8.48
N LEU A 200 -4.84 17.54 8.13
CA LEU A 200 -6.17 17.02 7.83
C LEU A 200 -6.16 16.30 6.49
N VAL A 201 -6.43 14.99 6.52
CA VAL A 201 -6.51 14.15 5.33
C VAL A 201 -7.90 14.19 4.71
N ALA A 202 -8.93 13.98 5.54
CA ALA A 202 -10.32 13.92 5.07
C ALA A 202 -11.31 14.20 6.20
N THR A 203 -12.54 14.57 5.81
CA THR A 203 -13.71 14.65 6.69
C THR A 203 -14.73 13.60 6.24
N SER A 204 -15.29 12.84 7.18
CA SER A 204 -16.27 11.82 6.87
C SER A 204 -17.63 12.41 6.50
N PRO A 205 -18.48 11.70 5.74
CA PRO A 205 -19.92 11.94 5.74
C PRO A 205 -20.52 11.79 7.15
N GLU A 206 -21.78 12.17 7.32
CA GLU A 206 -22.52 11.88 8.55
C GLU A 206 -22.69 10.37 8.72
N SER A 207 -22.59 9.86 9.96
CA SER A 207 -22.96 8.49 10.24
C SER A 207 -24.42 8.23 9.87
N ASN A 208 -24.68 7.10 9.22
CA ASN A 208 -25.99 6.69 8.75
C ASN A 208 -26.88 6.11 9.88
N ALA A 209 -28.05 5.58 9.54
CA ALA A 209 -28.97 4.97 10.50
C ALA A 209 -28.40 3.75 11.24
N ASP A 210 -27.43 3.05 10.61
CA ASP A 210 -26.71 1.93 11.23
C ASP A 210 -25.48 2.41 12.01
N GLY A 211 -25.35 3.72 12.26
CA GLY A 211 -24.25 4.35 12.97
C GLY A 211 -22.94 4.39 12.20
N TYR A 212 -22.91 3.93 10.95
CA TYR A 212 -21.67 3.79 10.19
C TYR A 212 -21.35 4.99 9.32
N THR A 213 -20.09 5.37 9.30
CA THR A 213 -19.49 6.29 8.33
C THR A 213 -18.07 5.84 8.00
N TYR A 214 -17.50 6.36 6.92
CA TYR A 214 -16.12 6.08 6.52
C TYR A 214 -15.53 7.29 5.80
N PHE A 215 -14.19 7.30 5.71
CA PHE A 215 -13.48 8.30 4.92
C PHE A 215 -13.35 7.78 3.49
N ASP A 216 -13.94 8.52 2.55
CA ASP A 216 -13.92 8.20 1.11
C ASP A 216 -12.75 8.91 0.44
N CYS A 217 -11.55 8.40 0.68
CA CYS A 217 -10.31 8.88 0.06
C CYS A 217 -9.28 7.75 0.01
N ASP A 218 -8.32 7.88 -0.89
CA ASP A 218 -7.14 7.03 -0.90
C ASP A 218 -6.27 7.41 0.31
N ILE A 219 -6.23 6.54 1.31
CA ILE A 219 -5.41 6.73 2.50
C ILE A 219 -4.10 5.99 2.29
N PRO A 220 -2.95 6.69 2.20
CA PRO A 220 -1.64 6.05 2.14
C PRO A 220 -1.37 5.33 3.45
N ILE A 221 -0.79 4.14 3.37
CA ILE A 221 -0.53 3.32 4.57
C ILE A 221 0.90 3.46 5.09
N ARG A 222 1.77 4.17 4.39
CA ARG A 222 3.17 4.30 4.75
C ARG A 222 3.48 5.60 5.47
N GLY A 223 4.07 5.51 6.68
CA GLY A 223 4.54 6.63 7.48
C GLY A 223 6.02 6.96 7.33
N GLU A 224 6.85 6.08 6.75
CA GLU A 224 8.30 6.28 6.65
C GLU A 224 8.83 6.12 5.24
N TYR A 225 9.83 6.92 4.89
CA TYR A 225 10.52 6.82 3.62
C TYR A 225 11.56 5.68 3.64
N TYR A 226 11.35 4.67 2.83
CA TYR A 226 12.31 3.61 2.59
C TYR A 226 13.45 4.14 1.72
N GLY A 227 14.68 4.01 2.18
CA GLY A 227 15.86 4.47 1.45
C GLY A 227 16.53 5.74 2.01
N SER A 228 15.96 6.37 3.04
CA SER A 228 16.68 7.40 3.80
C SER A 228 17.82 6.76 4.58
N SER A 229 19.00 7.39 4.58
CA SER A 229 20.17 6.96 5.37
C SER A 229 19.90 6.90 6.88
N THR A 230 18.84 7.57 7.34
CA THR A 230 18.40 7.61 8.73
C THR A 230 17.34 6.56 9.06
N HIS A 231 16.73 5.90 8.06
CA HIS A 231 15.61 4.96 8.19
C HIS A 231 15.91 3.61 7.53
N LYS A 232 17.16 3.16 7.60
CA LYS A 232 17.60 1.87 7.04
C LYS A 232 16.95 0.65 7.69
N ASP A 233 16.42 0.82 8.88
CA ASP A 233 15.74 -0.24 9.64
C ASP A 233 14.22 0.01 9.64
N ALA A 234 13.61 0.09 8.46
CA ALA A 234 12.17 0.23 8.31
C ALA A 234 11.44 -1.00 8.89
N THR A 235 11.47 -1.13 10.21
CA THR A 235 10.62 -2.04 10.99
C THR A 235 9.20 -1.48 11.13
N THR A 236 8.98 -0.23 10.74
CA THR A 236 7.68 0.45 10.81
C THR A 236 7.11 0.62 9.40
N ASN A 237 6.55 -0.44 8.92
CA ASN A 237 5.72 -0.47 7.71
C ASN A 237 4.31 0.07 8.00
N SER A 238 4.21 1.15 8.77
CA SER A 238 2.93 1.61 9.28
C SER A 238 2.72 3.09 9.03
N GLY A 239 1.53 3.46 8.60
CA GLY A 239 1.03 4.82 8.63
C GLY A 239 0.15 5.02 9.85
N ASN A 240 0.43 6.04 10.65
CA ASN A 240 -0.33 6.37 11.84
C ASN A 240 -1.24 7.56 11.58
N TYR A 241 -2.49 7.41 11.98
CA TYR A 241 -3.55 8.40 11.80
C TYR A 241 -4.32 8.61 13.09
N ILE A 242 -5.00 9.75 13.17
CA ILE A 242 -5.85 10.12 14.29
C ILE A 242 -7.24 10.49 13.76
N VAL A 243 -8.26 9.81 14.26
CA VAL A 243 -9.65 10.15 13.99
C VAL A 243 -10.22 10.94 15.15
N LYS A 244 -10.81 12.09 14.88
CA LYS A 244 -11.48 12.95 15.88
C LYS A 244 -12.92 13.19 15.50
N GLU A 245 -13.83 13.03 16.45
CA GLU A 245 -15.20 13.49 16.27
C GLU A 245 -15.25 15.01 16.30
N ILE A 246 -15.83 15.60 15.27
CA ILE A 246 -16.01 17.07 15.15
C ILE A 246 -17.47 17.49 15.32
N ARG A 247 -18.40 16.57 15.16
CA ARG A 247 -19.81 16.78 15.41
C ARG A 247 -20.44 15.50 15.97
N ALA A 248 -21.04 15.62 17.16
CA ALA A 248 -21.80 14.53 17.77
C ALA A 248 -23.21 14.41 17.16
N PRO A 249 -23.87 13.24 17.28
CA PRO A 249 -25.30 13.11 17.06
C PRO A 249 -26.12 14.06 17.92
N LEU A 250 -27.30 14.40 17.44
CA LEU A 250 -28.21 15.26 18.22
C LEU A 250 -28.53 14.64 19.58
N GLY A 251 -28.37 15.40 20.65
CA GLY A 251 -28.61 14.97 22.03
C GLY A 251 -27.40 14.29 22.71
N TYR A 252 -26.22 14.39 22.11
CA TYR A 252 -24.99 13.79 22.65
C TYR A 252 -23.87 14.81 22.76
N TYR A 253 -22.96 14.58 23.71
CA TYR A 253 -21.69 15.31 23.79
C TYR A 253 -20.69 14.77 22.78
N VAL A 254 -19.87 15.65 22.22
CA VAL A 254 -18.73 15.26 21.37
C VAL A 254 -17.76 14.41 22.19
N ASN A 255 -17.30 13.32 21.63
CA ASN A 255 -16.22 12.54 22.24
C ASN A 255 -14.87 13.16 21.87
N GLU A 256 -14.28 13.90 22.79
CA GLU A 256 -12.99 14.59 22.57
C GLU A 256 -11.80 13.63 22.55
N LYS A 257 -11.98 12.35 22.96
CA LYS A 257 -10.90 11.36 22.94
C LYS A 257 -10.61 10.95 21.50
N PRO A 258 -9.41 11.23 20.99
CA PRO A 258 -9.02 10.79 19.65
C PRO A 258 -8.93 9.26 19.58
N MET A 259 -9.21 8.71 18.40
CA MET A 259 -8.98 7.31 18.08
C MET A 259 -7.70 7.21 17.26
N GLU A 260 -6.76 6.41 17.71
CA GLU A 260 -5.53 6.12 16.97
C GLU A 260 -5.80 4.98 16.01
N VAL A 261 -5.33 5.14 14.78
CA VAL A 261 -5.48 4.17 13.69
C VAL A 261 -4.10 3.94 13.09
N THR A 262 -3.66 2.70 13.09
CA THR A 262 -2.38 2.31 12.50
C THR A 262 -2.62 1.31 11.38
N PHE A 263 -2.07 1.60 10.21
CA PHE A 263 -2.05 0.68 9.08
C PHE A 263 -0.67 0.06 8.96
N THR A 264 -0.65 -1.25 8.79
CA THR A 264 0.58 -1.99 8.54
C THR A 264 0.45 -2.64 7.17
N TYR A 265 1.49 -2.51 6.35
CA TYR A 265 1.57 -3.18 5.06
C TYR A 265 1.45 -4.69 5.21
N ASP A 266 0.49 -5.31 4.53
CA ASP A 266 0.22 -6.75 4.58
C ASP A 266 0.15 -7.41 3.20
N GLY A 267 0.28 -6.64 2.12
CA GLY A 267 0.23 -7.13 0.73
C GLY A 267 -1.18 -7.19 0.13
N GLU A 268 -2.19 -6.75 0.88
CA GLU A 268 -3.58 -6.69 0.40
C GLU A 268 -3.88 -5.35 -0.27
N ALA A 269 -4.63 -5.37 -1.37
CA ALA A 269 -4.93 -4.16 -2.15
C ALA A 269 -5.75 -3.11 -1.37
N LEU A 270 -6.56 -3.56 -0.43
CA LEU A 270 -7.40 -2.70 0.40
C LEU A 270 -7.50 -3.22 1.83
N MET A 271 -6.92 -2.50 2.76
CA MET A 271 -7.09 -2.72 4.19
C MET A 271 -8.29 -1.90 4.70
N VAL A 272 -9.20 -2.53 5.44
CA VAL A 272 -10.33 -1.87 6.07
C VAL A 272 -10.19 -1.97 7.59
N LEU A 273 -10.15 -0.82 8.27
CA LEU A 273 -10.13 -0.75 9.73
C LEU A 273 -11.36 -0.01 10.23
N ASP A 274 -12.22 -0.74 10.94
CA ASP A 274 -13.40 -0.18 11.56
C ASP A 274 -13.14 0.10 13.05
N ASN A 275 -13.54 1.29 13.49
CA ASN A 275 -13.42 1.75 14.85
C ASN A 275 -14.80 2.02 15.46
N THR A 276 -14.89 2.01 16.79
CA THR A 276 -16.14 2.36 17.49
C THR A 276 -15.93 3.61 18.32
N CYS A 277 -16.80 4.61 18.11
CA CYS A 277 -16.84 5.83 18.88
C CYS A 277 -18.15 5.90 19.69
N ALA A 278 -18.03 5.94 21.01
CA ALA A 278 -19.19 5.96 21.91
C ALA A 278 -19.38 7.35 22.54
N ASN A 279 -20.58 7.93 22.42
CA ASN A 279 -20.91 9.21 23.03
C ASN A 279 -21.82 9.06 24.24
N LYS A 280 -21.61 9.95 25.19
CA LYS A 280 -22.50 10.10 26.33
C LYS A 280 -23.69 10.99 25.93
N PRO A 281 -24.95 10.60 26.23
CA PRO A 281 -26.09 11.49 26.03
C PRO A 281 -25.96 12.76 26.86
N THR A 282 -26.56 13.84 26.38
CA THR A 282 -26.63 15.08 27.15
C THR A 282 -27.53 14.88 28.37
N GLU A 283 -27.05 15.32 29.52
CA GLU A 283 -27.77 15.26 30.77
C GLU A 283 -28.20 16.66 31.18
N MET A 284 -29.38 16.76 31.72
CA MET A 284 -29.87 17.98 32.36
C MET A 284 -30.34 17.69 33.77
N PHE A 285 -29.82 18.42 34.70
CA PHE A 285 -30.26 18.36 36.08
C PHE A 285 -31.26 19.51 36.34
N VAL A 286 -32.39 19.18 36.91
CA VAL A 286 -33.41 20.14 37.31
C VAL A 286 -33.65 20.00 38.79
N SER A 287 -33.36 21.04 39.54
CA SER A 287 -33.61 21.12 40.96
C SER A 287 -34.82 22.01 41.25
N LYS A 288 -35.75 21.52 42.02
CA LYS A 288 -36.89 22.31 42.48
C LYS A 288 -36.61 22.72 43.94
N ARG A 289 -36.56 24.07 44.21
CA ARG A 289 -36.17 24.59 45.53
C ARG A 289 -37.22 25.53 46.10
N ASP A 290 -37.26 25.56 47.43
CA ASP A 290 -38.00 26.58 48.16
C ASP A 290 -37.31 27.94 48.02
N PHE A 291 -38.07 28.94 47.66
CA PHE A 291 -37.51 30.28 47.45
C PHE A 291 -37.05 30.96 48.76
N THR A 292 -37.58 30.49 49.92
CA THR A 292 -37.31 31.11 51.25
C THR A 292 -36.03 30.64 51.86
N ASN A 293 -35.72 29.37 51.75
CA ASN A 293 -34.60 28.72 52.47
C ASN A 293 -33.64 27.95 51.59
N ASP A 294 -33.88 27.95 50.25
CA ASP A 294 -33.10 27.26 49.25
C ASP A 294 -33.01 25.69 49.43
N GLU A 295 -33.95 25.14 50.21
CA GLU A 295 -34.05 23.69 50.38
C GLU A 295 -34.71 23.03 49.17
N GLU A 296 -34.32 21.79 48.88
CA GLU A 296 -34.95 21.00 47.81
C GLU A 296 -36.40 20.65 48.16
N LEU A 297 -37.30 20.76 47.18
CA LEU A 297 -38.70 20.44 47.34
C LEU A 297 -39.06 19.13 46.62
N PRO A 298 -39.24 18.03 47.37
CA PRO A 298 -39.71 16.77 46.77
C PRO A 298 -41.17 16.80 46.41
N GLY A 299 -41.61 15.88 45.51
CA GLY A 299 -43.01 15.69 45.17
C GLY A 299 -43.56 16.66 44.08
N ALA A 300 -42.72 17.54 43.50
CA ALA A 300 -43.15 18.35 42.36
C ALA A 300 -43.08 17.55 41.08
N THR A 301 -44.17 17.51 40.31
CA THR A 301 -44.21 16.94 38.98
C THR A 301 -43.60 17.90 37.96
N LEU A 302 -42.55 17.47 37.26
CA LEU A 302 -41.83 18.21 36.24
C LEU A 302 -42.03 17.55 34.89
N VAL A 303 -42.22 18.38 33.83
CA VAL A 303 -42.43 17.90 32.48
C VAL A 303 -41.49 18.64 31.54
N ILE A 304 -40.74 17.89 30.74
CA ILE A 304 -40.02 18.46 29.59
C ILE A 304 -40.83 18.23 28.32
N LYS A 305 -40.97 19.31 27.55
CA LYS A 305 -41.63 19.30 26.25
C LYS A 305 -40.63 19.72 25.19
N ASP A 306 -40.78 19.19 23.97
CA ASP A 306 -40.06 19.67 22.80
C ASP A 306 -40.64 21.05 22.33
N MET A 307 -40.06 21.61 21.27
CA MET A 307 -40.45 22.91 20.74
C MET A 307 -41.86 22.88 20.14
N ASP A 308 -42.39 21.73 19.78
CA ASP A 308 -43.74 21.51 19.26
C ASP A 308 -44.76 21.28 20.37
N GLY A 309 -44.32 21.24 21.64
CA GLY A 309 -45.16 21.06 22.81
C GLY A 309 -45.45 19.62 23.19
N SER A 310 -44.86 18.65 22.48
CA SER A 310 -44.99 17.23 22.81
C SER A 310 -44.16 16.90 24.05
N ILE A 311 -44.70 16.02 24.90
CA ILE A 311 -44.03 15.60 26.14
C ILE A 311 -42.85 14.67 25.80
N VAL A 312 -41.63 15.08 26.16
CA VAL A 312 -40.42 14.30 26.04
C VAL A 312 -40.27 13.37 27.23
N THR A 313 -40.44 13.92 28.45
CA THR A 313 -40.39 13.13 29.67
C THR A 313 -41.13 13.85 30.80
N THR A 314 -41.50 13.05 31.84
CA THR A 314 -42.12 13.53 33.08
C THR A 314 -41.51 12.80 34.23
N TRP A 315 -41.18 13.53 35.30
CA TRP A 315 -40.71 12.91 36.57
C TRP A 315 -41.21 13.70 37.78
N VAL A 316 -41.06 13.11 38.92
CA VAL A 316 -41.38 13.74 40.21
C VAL A 316 -40.07 14.02 40.92
N SER A 317 -39.88 15.26 41.43
CA SER A 317 -38.69 15.62 42.20
C SER A 317 -38.59 14.78 43.49
N THR A 318 -37.38 14.32 43.82
CA THR A 318 -37.03 13.58 45.01
C THR A 318 -36.27 14.49 45.99
N ASP A 319 -35.98 13.96 47.13
CA ASP A 319 -35.15 14.59 48.17
C ASP A 319 -33.73 14.03 48.24
N GLU A 320 -33.32 13.31 47.14
CA GLU A 320 -31.96 12.77 46.95
C GLU A 320 -31.24 13.48 45.79
#